data_66cc757a0a1c7b81c7c2828f8cd697a3
#
_entry.id   66cc757a0a1c7b81c7c2828f8cd697a3
#
_cell.length_a   1.000
_cell.length_b   1.000
_cell.length_c   1.000
_cell.angle_alpha   90.00
_cell.angle_beta   90.00
_cell.angle_gamma   90.00
#
_symmetry.space_group_name_H-M   'P 1'
#
loop_
_entity.id
_entity.type
_entity.pdbx_description
1 polymer ?
#
loop_
_entity_poly.entity_id
_entity_poly.type
_entity_poly.pdbx_seq_one_letter_code
_entity_poly.pdbx_strand_id
1 'polypeptide(L)'
;MSHPPRQSSAVYRRRRLAALGLLAALSAVAGIAVGAGDGSRGDTNRSSADSRVAPKPVELPRGGRRIFPDFRVVAFYGAPQSRELGALGIGTPDQAVRRLEAQAKPYAKRTRPVLPALELLADVANRDPGRDGLYRTRQPSSVIRRYLAAARRAKALLVLDIQPGHADFLAETRHLDRWLREPDVGLALDPEWHTPGAIPGTVIGSVRASKVNQVARHVAAIVRENDLPEKLFVVHQFTPNMIAGKAGVVQPPGLAVTMNVDGFGDRPNKVAKYREFTHDGTRFHRGYKLFYEEDTGLMRPRSVLALQPPPDLIVYE
;
A
#
# COMPACT_ATOMS: atom_id res chain seq x y z
N MET A 1 35.06 -3.68 13.93
CA MET A 1 33.74 -3.60 13.25
C MET A 1 32.90 -2.59 14.00
N SER A 2 32.87 -1.35 13.55
CA SER A 2 32.12 -0.26 14.16
C SER A 2 30.64 -0.36 13.74
N HIS A 3 29.76 -0.54 14.71
CA HIS A 3 28.31 -0.48 14.48
C HIS A 3 27.93 0.90 13.95
N PRO A 4 27.05 0.99 12.92
CA PRO A 4 26.54 2.28 12.46
C PRO A 4 25.76 2.95 13.61
N PRO A 5 25.79 4.28 13.70
CA PRO A 5 25.11 5.01 14.76
C PRO A 5 23.60 4.72 14.72
N ARG A 6 23.05 4.22 15.82
CA ARG A 6 21.61 4.06 16.02
C ARG A 6 20.95 5.43 15.94
N GLN A 7 20.02 5.63 15.00
CA GLN A 7 19.17 6.82 14.96
C GLN A 7 18.57 7.07 16.34
N SER A 8 18.58 8.32 16.81
CA SER A 8 18.09 8.61 18.14
C SER A 8 16.62 8.25 18.23
N SER A 9 16.28 7.36 19.14
CA SER A 9 14.92 6.91 19.45
C SER A 9 13.95 8.08 19.75
N ALA A 10 14.49 9.25 20.09
CA ALA A 10 13.73 10.45 20.43
C ALA A 10 13.11 11.14 19.20
N VAL A 11 13.82 11.24 18.06
CA VAL A 11 13.29 11.82 16.81
C VAL A 11 12.20 10.91 16.23
N TYR A 12 12.46 9.61 16.27
CA TYR A 12 11.50 8.60 15.85
C TYR A 12 10.20 8.62 16.70
N ARG A 13 10.32 8.75 18.02
CA ARG A 13 9.16 8.87 18.93
C ARG A 13 8.37 10.15 18.74
N ARG A 14 9.02 11.30 18.54
CA ARG A 14 8.32 12.60 18.38
C ARG A 14 7.42 12.63 17.15
N ARG A 15 7.85 12.06 16.03
CA ARG A 15 7.10 12.05 14.77
C ARG A 15 5.93 11.06 14.77
N ARG A 16 6.11 9.88 15.36
CA ARG A 16 5.01 8.94 15.62
C ARG A 16 3.93 9.55 16.51
N LEU A 17 4.30 10.33 17.51
CA LEU A 17 3.37 10.97 18.44
C LEU A 17 2.58 12.10 17.79
N ALA A 18 3.14 12.84 16.84
CA ALA A 18 2.46 13.90 16.10
C ALA A 18 1.39 13.32 15.16
N ALA A 19 1.71 12.26 14.39
CA ALA A 19 0.77 11.59 13.51
C ALA A 19 -0.42 10.97 14.23
N LEU A 20 -0.23 10.48 15.45
CA LEU A 20 -1.26 9.79 16.25
C LEU A 20 -2.18 10.74 17.04
N GLY A 21 -1.76 12.00 17.29
CA GLY A 21 -2.54 12.95 18.09
C GLY A 21 -3.67 13.66 17.32
N LEU A 22 -3.63 13.68 16.00
CA LEU A 22 -4.58 14.46 15.16
C LEU A 22 -5.88 13.73 14.82
N LEU A 23 -5.99 12.43 15.03
CA LEU A 23 -7.16 11.63 14.63
C LEU A 23 -8.31 11.59 15.65
N ALA A 24 -8.10 12.08 16.85
CA ALA A 24 -9.12 12.07 17.92
C ALA A 24 -10.27 13.07 17.72
N ALA A 25 -10.20 13.97 16.75
CA ALA A 25 -11.16 15.11 16.59
C ALA A 25 -12.26 14.92 15.52
N LEU A 26 -12.39 13.76 14.87
CA LEU A 26 -13.28 13.59 13.70
C LEU A 26 -14.38 12.53 13.84
N SER A 27 -14.94 12.36 15.04
CA SER A 27 -16.06 11.43 15.27
C SER A 27 -17.40 12.19 15.50
N ALA A 28 -17.86 12.96 14.54
CA ALA A 28 -19.26 13.42 14.51
C ALA A 28 -19.61 13.96 13.12
N VAL A 29 -20.28 13.20 12.29
CA VAL A 29 -21.48 13.55 11.51
C VAL A 29 -21.93 12.30 10.75
N ALA A 30 -23.00 11.69 11.17
CA ALA A 30 -23.81 10.75 10.42
C ALA A 30 -25.18 11.38 10.17
N GLY A 31 -25.60 11.44 8.94
CA GLY A 31 -26.92 11.95 8.53
C GLY A 31 -27.39 11.30 7.23
N ILE A 32 -28.21 10.34 7.34
CA ILE A 32 -29.41 9.86 6.63
C ILE A 32 -29.70 10.48 5.24
N ALA A 33 -29.92 9.62 4.23
CA ALA A 33 -31.04 9.71 3.31
C ALA A 33 -31.33 8.38 2.62
N VAL A 34 -32.56 7.91 2.79
CA VAL A 34 -33.23 6.79 2.12
C VAL A 34 -33.92 7.32 0.87
N GLY A 35 -33.90 6.58 -0.24
CA GLY A 35 -34.70 6.84 -1.42
C GLY A 35 -34.86 5.56 -2.25
N ALA A 36 -36.08 5.00 -2.20
CA ALA A 36 -36.52 3.88 -2.99
C ALA A 36 -37.12 4.37 -4.32
N GLY A 37 -37.01 3.57 -5.37
CA GLY A 37 -37.67 3.81 -6.65
C GLY A 37 -37.73 2.52 -7.47
N ASP A 38 -38.94 2.04 -7.62
CA ASP A 38 -39.42 0.81 -8.26
C ASP A 38 -39.63 1.01 -9.78
N GLY A 39 -39.60 -0.08 -10.56
CA GLY A 39 -40.40 -0.09 -11.79
C GLY A 39 -39.82 -0.66 -13.08
N SER A 40 -40.18 -1.88 -13.33
CA SER A 40 -40.91 -2.36 -14.55
C SER A 40 -40.17 -3.11 -15.67
N ARG A 41 -40.79 -4.23 -15.99
CA ARG A 41 -40.49 -5.29 -16.97
C ARG A 41 -40.55 -4.84 -18.41
N GLY A 42 -39.82 -5.53 -19.29
CA GLY A 42 -40.00 -5.55 -20.72
C GLY A 42 -39.28 -6.73 -21.38
N ASP A 43 -40.03 -7.80 -21.58
CA ASP A 43 -39.64 -8.98 -22.35
C ASP A 43 -39.61 -8.67 -23.85
N THR A 44 -38.56 -9.04 -24.57
CA THR A 44 -38.67 -9.47 -25.97
C THR A 44 -37.51 -10.37 -26.38
N ASN A 45 -37.87 -11.59 -26.63
CA ASN A 45 -37.11 -12.67 -27.24
C ASN A 45 -36.73 -12.35 -28.69
N ARG A 46 -35.41 -12.40 -29.01
CA ARG A 46 -34.91 -12.65 -30.37
C ARG A 46 -33.63 -13.46 -30.32
N SER A 47 -33.81 -14.74 -30.68
CA SER A 47 -32.74 -15.66 -31.03
C SER A 47 -31.94 -15.11 -32.22
N SER A 48 -30.71 -14.78 -32.02
CA SER A 48 -29.68 -14.67 -33.05
C SER A 48 -28.45 -15.39 -32.53
N ALA A 49 -27.95 -16.33 -33.31
CA ALA A 49 -26.72 -17.06 -33.03
C ALA A 49 -25.57 -16.08 -32.91
N ASP A 50 -25.31 -15.68 -31.69
CA ASP A 50 -24.27 -14.74 -31.36
C ASP A 50 -22.94 -15.53 -31.21
N SER A 51 -22.03 -15.27 -32.13
CA SER A 51 -20.63 -15.66 -31.98
C SER A 51 -20.13 -15.02 -30.70
N ARG A 52 -20.21 -15.75 -29.59
CA ARG A 52 -19.69 -15.27 -28.30
C ARG A 52 -18.19 -15.03 -28.43
N VAL A 53 -17.82 -13.81 -28.81
CA VAL A 53 -16.46 -13.30 -28.62
C VAL A 53 -16.19 -13.46 -27.14
N ALA A 54 -15.21 -14.28 -26.80
CA ALA A 54 -14.81 -14.46 -25.41
C ALA A 54 -14.57 -13.08 -24.79
N PRO A 55 -15.09 -12.81 -23.59
CA PRO A 55 -14.89 -11.51 -22.95
C PRO A 55 -13.41 -11.20 -22.85
N LYS A 56 -13.02 -10.00 -23.27
CA LYS A 56 -11.63 -9.56 -23.22
C LYS A 56 -11.13 -9.66 -21.77
N PRO A 57 -9.96 -10.30 -21.52
CA PRO A 57 -9.42 -10.40 -20.18
C PRO A 57 -9.27 -9.03 -19.53
N VAL A 58 -9.59 -8.93 -18.25
CA VAL A 58 -9.41 -7.71 -17.46
C VAL A 58 -7.92 -7.40 -17.33
N GLU A 59 -7.55 -6.17 -17.62
CA GLU A 59 -6.15 -5.70 -17.64
C GLU A 59 -5.86 -4.70 -16.52
N LEU A 60 -4.57 -4.50 -16.25
CA LEU A 60 -4.07 -3.40 -15.42
C LEU A 60 -4.42 -2.03 -16.04
N PRO A 61 -4.42 -0.94 -15.26
CA PRO A 61 -4.81 0.39 -15.75
C PRO A 61 -4.02 0.90 -16.98
N ARG A 62 -2.80 0.39 -17.18
CA ARG A 62 -1.94 0.74 -18.33
C ARG A 62 -1.74 -0.41 -19.31
N GLY A 63 -2.64 -1.40 -19.28
CA GLY A 63 -2.63 -2.59 -20.12
C GLY A 63 -1.82 -3.74 -19.54
N GLY A 64 -2.01 -4.92 -20.12
CA GLY A 64 -1.38 -6.16 -19.65
C GLY A 64 -1.96 -6.68 -18.34
N ARG A 65 -1.43 -7.81 -17.87
CA ARG A 65 -1.93 -8.48 -16.65
C ARG A 65 -0.84 -8.69 -15.60
N ARG A 66 0.41 -8.36 -15.88
CA ARG A 66 1.57 -8.54 -15.02
C ARG A 66 2.17 -7.19 -14.64
N ILE A 67 2.42 -6.96 -13.35
CA ILE A 67 3.02 -5.73 -12.85
C ILE A 67 4.53 -5.77 -13.07
N PHE A 68 5.20 -6.80 -12.55
CA PHE A 68 6.65 -6.92 -12.68
C PHE A 68 7.02 -8.12 -13.56
N PRO A 69 8.02 -7.96 -14.42
CA PRO A 69 8.91 -6.80 -14.63
C PRO A 69 8.37 -5.76 -15.63
N ASP A 70 7.12 -5.87 -16.10
CA ASP A 70 6.59 -5.09 -17.23
C ASP A 70 6.54 -3.58 -16.90
N PHE A 71 6.29 -3.24 -15.64
CA PHE A 71 6.27 -1.87 -15.13
C PHE A 71 7.30 -1.64 -14.01
N ARG A 72 7.58 -0.38 -13.73
CA ARG A 72 8.07 0.09 -12.45
C ARG A 72 6.94 0.81 -11.76
N VAL A 73 6.71 0.51 -10.47
CA VAL A 73 5.68 1.21 -9.70
C VAL A 73 6.32 2.40 -8.98
N VAL A 74 5.68 3.57 -9.06
CA VAL A 74 6.01 4.74 -8.24
C VAL A 74 4.74 5.15 -7.51
N ALA A 75 4.82 5.23 -6.19
CA ALA A 75 3.67 5.45 -5.33
C ALA A 75 3.82 6.71 -4.47
N PHE A 76 2.70 7.36 -4.16
CA PHE A 76 2.56 8.29 -3.05
C PHE A 76 1.81 7.61 -1.92
N TYR A 77 2.36 7.71 -0.72
CA TYR A 77 1.85 7.11 0.51
C TYR A 77 1.09 8.13 1.35
N GLY A 78 0.16 7.66 2.19
CA GLY A 78 -0.42 8.46 3.26
C GLY A 78 -1.93 8.36 3.40
N ALA A 79 -2.50 9.37 4.09
CA ALA A 79 -3.94 9.47 4.35
C ALA A 79 -4.42 10.93 4.28
N PRO A 80 -5.70 11.19 3.93
CA PRO A 80 -6.21 12.53 3.69
C PRO A 80 -6.36 13.40 4.95
N GLN A 81 -6.21 12.81 6.13
CA GLN A 81 -6.49 13.52 7.39
C GLN A 81 -5.40 14.53 7.76
N SER A 82 -4.15 14.27 7.38
CA SER A 82 -3.03 15.15 7.74
C SER A 82 -1.85 14.96 6.79
N ARG A 83 -1.09 16.04 6.56
CA ARG A 83 0.18 16.01 5.84
C ARG A 83 1.26 15.20 6.58
N GLU A 84 1.17 15.10 7.91
CA GLU A 84 2.08 14.28 8.73
C GLU A 84 1.87 12.77 8.48
N LEU A 85 0.76 12.40 7.83
CA LEU A 85 0.50 11.03 7.38
C LEU A 85 1.00 10.76 5.95
N GLY A 86 1.76 11.70 5.37
CA GLY A 86 2.42 11.52 4.10
C GLY A 86 1.82 12.33 2.94
N ALA A 87 2.36 12.10 1.73
CA ALA A 87 2.08 12.87 0.52
C ALA A 87 0.59 12.89 0.13
N LEU A 88 -0.19 11.87 0.49
CA LEU A 88 -1.64 11.83 0.24
C LEU A 88 -2.44 12.73 1.20
N GLY A 89 -1.85 13.21 2.27
CA GLY A 89 -2.44 14.20 3.19
C GLY A 89 -2.38 15.64 2.68
N ILE A 90 -1.77 15.87 1.51
CA ILE A 90 -1.59 17.21 0.94
C ILE A 90 -2.54 17.41 -0.23
N GLY A 91 -3.58 18.22 -0.02
CA GLY A 91 -4.56 18.57 -1.05
C GLY A 91 -5.56 17.46 -1.40
N THR A 92 -6.12 17.53 -2.59
CA THR A 92 -7.11 16.55 -3.07
C THR A 92 -6.44 15.33 -3.71
N PRO A 93 -7.12 14.18 -3.85
CA PRO A 93 -6.58 13.02 -4.56
C PRO A 93 -6.13 13.34 -5.99
N ASP A 94 -6.86 14.17 -6.74
CA ASP A 94 -6.46 14.58 -8.10
C ASP A 94 -5.20 15.45 -8.09
N GLN A 95 -5.01 16.30 -7.08
CA GLN A 95 -3.77 17.06 -6.90
C GLN A 95 -2.60 16.12 -6.54
N ALA A 96 -2.83 15.13 -5.69
CA ALA A 96 -1.83 14.12 -5.37
C ALA A 96 -1.40 13.34 -6.62
N VAL A 97 -2.36 12.92 -7.46
CA VAL A 97 -2.07 12.26 -8.74
C VAL A 97 -1.18 13.12 -9.64
N ARG A 98 -1.50 14.39 -9.83
CA ARG A 98 -0.67 15.28 -10.69
C ARG A 98 0.77 15.41 -10.16
N ARG A 99 0.94 15.52 -8.83
CA ARG A 99 2.28 15.55 -8.22
C ARG A 99 3.00 14.21 -8.39
N LEU A 100 2.28 13.10 -8.21
CA LEU A 100 2.81 11.76 -8.40
C LEU A 100 3.29 11.53 -9.83
N GLU A 101 2.53 11.93 -10.85
CA GLU A 101 2.93 11.80 -12.25
C GLU A 101 4.21 12.60 -12.56
N ALA A 102 4.32 13.81 -12.02
CA ALA A 102 5.54 14.61 -12.14
C ALA A 102 6.73 13.91 -11.45
N GLN A 103 6.54 13.39 -10.22
CA GLN A 103 7.55 12.65 -9.47
C GLN A 103 7.96 11.34 -10.16
N ALA A 104 7.03 10.67 -10.81
CA ALA A 104 7.22 9.38 -11.47
C ALA A 104 7.96 9.48 -12.82
N LYS A 105 7.82 10.62 -13.52
CA LYS A 105 8.36 10.82 -14.86
C LYS A 105 9.85 10.45 -15.01
N PRO A 106 10.77 10.81 -14.09
CA PRO A 106 12.19 10.44 -14.20
C PRO A 106 12.50 8.95 -14.07
N TYR A 107 11.54 8.15 -13.58
CA TYR A 107 11.70 6.70 -13.43
C TYR A 107 11.29 5.90 -14.67
N ALA A 108 10.59 6.55 -15.61
CA ALA A 108 10.10 5.89 -16.81
C ALA A 108 11.24 5.54 -17.77
N LYS A 109 11.22 4.33 -18.32
CA LYS A 109 12.04 3.88 -19.43
C LYS A 109 11.14 3.34 -20.53
N ARG A 110 11.55 3.45 -21.79
CA ARG A 110 10.77 2.91 -22.93
C ARG A 110 10.51 1.39 -22.77
N THR A 111 11.48 0.65 -22.24
CA THR A 111 11.39 -0.81 -22.01
C THR A 111 10.76 -1.17 -20.68
N ARG A 112 10.52 -0.20 -19.79
CA ARG A 112 9.89 -0.40 -18.49
C ARG A 112 9.16 0.89 -18.09
N PRO A 113 7.92 1.08 -18.56
CA PRO A 113 7.12 2.24 -18.22
C PRO A 113 6.76 2.28 -16.73
N VAL A 114 6.35 3.43 -16.25
CA VAL A 114 5.87 3.58 -14.87
C VAL A 114 4.38 3.29 -14.80
N LEU A 115 3.97 2.49 -13.82
CA LEU A 115 2.60 2.35 -13.35
C LEU A 115 2.50 3.14 -12.03
N PRO A 116 1.82 4.30 -11.99
CA PRO A 116 1.66 5.06 -10.77
C PRO A 116 0.76 4.34 -9.77
N ALA A 117 0.93 4.61 -8.48
CA ALA A 117 0.05 4.09 -7.44
C ALA A 117 -0.22 5.14 -6.35
N LEU A 118 -1.43 5.11 -5.80
CA LEU A 118 -1.78 5.81 -4.57
C LEU A 118 -1.83 4.76 -3.47
N GLU A 119 -0.92 4.82 -2.50
CA GLU A 119 -0.87 3.91 -1.36
C GLU A 119 -1.55 4.57 -0.18
N LEU A 120 -2.85 4.28 -0.06
CA LEU A 120 -3.74 4.88 0.93
C LEU A 120 -3.76 4.04 2.19
N LEU A 121 -3.47 4.64 3.34
CA LEU A 121 -3.74 4.07 4.64
C LEU A 121 -5.23 3.77 4.76
N ALA A 122 -5.62 2.51 4.60
CA ALA A 122 -7.01 2.04 4.74
C ALA A 122 -7.37 1.83 6.21
N ASP A 123 -6.41 1.36 6.98
CA ASP A 123 -6.46 1.31 8.43
C ASP A 123 -5.30 2.15 8.99
N VAL A 124 -5.60 3.03 9.94
CA VAL A 124 -4.63 3.92 10.56
C VAL A 124 -4.49 3.55 12.03
N ALA A 125 -3.30 3.16 12.45
CA ALA A 125 -3.01 2.87 13.86
C ALA A 125 -3.16 4.13 14.72
N ASN A 126 -3.72 3.96 15.93
CA ASN A 126 -4.01 5.04 16.88
C ASN A 126 -3.42 4.77 18.25
N ARG A 127 -3.29 5.83 19.05
CA ARG A 127 -3.03 5.71 20.51
C ARG A 127 -4.29 5.43 21.31
N ASP A 128 -5.43 5.80 20.75
CA ASP A 128 -6.73 5.54 21.32
C ASP A 128 -7.17 4.10 20.99
N PRO A 129 -7.59 3.30 21.97
CA PRO A 129 -8.04 1.93 21.73
C PRO A 129 -9.27 1.85 20.83
N GLY A 130 -10.03 2.93 20.69
CA GLY A 130 -11.31 2.90 20.01
C GLY A 130 -12.36 2.08 20.80
N ARG A 131 -13.55 1.91 20.21
CA ARG A 131 -14.64 1.17 20.86
C ARG A 131 -14.38 -0.35 20.96
N ASP A 132 -13.58 -0.88 20.07
CA ASP A 132 -13.26 -2.31 19.96
C ASP A 132 -11.90 -2.69 20.58
N GLY A 133 -11.17 -1.74 21.14
CA GLY A 133 -9.88 -1.97 21.78
C GLY A 133 -8.74 -2.28 20.80
N LEU A 134 -8.94 -2.08 19.50
CA LEU A 134 -7.98 -2.52 18.46
C LEU A 134 -6.96 -1.46 18.04
N TYR A 135 -7.01 -0.27 18.63
CA TYR A 135 -6.02 0.79 18.41
C TYR A 135 -5.82 1.16 16.94
N ARG A 136 -6.90 1.13 16.15
CA ARG A 136 -6.89 1.56 14.75
C ARG A 136 -8.21 2.19 14.36
N THR A 137 -8.18 3.04 13.32
CA THR A 137 -9.37 3.61 12.67
C THR A 137 -9.37 3.21 11.20
N ARG A 138 -10.47 2.60 10.75
CA ARG A 138 -10.68 2.26 9.34
C ARG A 138 -11.13 3.49 8.55
N GLN A 139 -10.61 3.66 7.35
CA GLN A 139 -11.09 4.71 6.45
C GLN A 139 -12.55 4.49 6.05
N PRO A 140 -13.36 5.55 6.03
CA PRO A 140 -14.70 5.46 5.47
C PRO A 140 -14.66 5.03 4.00
N SER A 141 -15.63 4.24 3.58
CA SER A 141 -15.76 3.80 2.17
C SER A 141 -15.82 4.96 1.17
N SER A 142 -16.33 6.11 1.59
CA SER A 142 -16.35 7.34 0.77
C SER A 142 -14.95 7.85 0.46
N VAL A 143 -14.01 7.70 1.39
CA VAL A 143 -12.60 8.06 1.18
C VAL A 143 -11.98 7.10 0.17
N ILE A 144 -12.09 5.79 0.39
CA ILE A 144 -11.52 4.78 -0.53
C ILE A 144 -12.09 4.98 -1.95
N ARG A 145 -13.42 5.16 -2.11
CA ARG A 145 -14.03 5.44 -3.42
C ARG A 145 -13.45 6.67 -4.10
N ARG A 146 -13.23 7.74 -3.36
CA ARG A 146 -12.68 8.99 -3.89
C ARG A 146 -11.25 8.83 -4.40
N TYR A 147 -10.40 8.09 -3.66
CA TYR A 147 -9.04 7.78 -4.08
C TYR A 147 -9.01 6.81 -5.27
N LEU A 148 -9.86 5.78 -5.26
CA LEU A 148 -9.98 4.84 -6.39
C LEU A 148 -10.43 5.57 -7.67
N ALA A 149 -11.39 6.47 -7.57
CA ALA A 149 -11.84 7.26 -8.72
C ALA A 149 -10.71 8.15 -9.27
N ALA A 150 -9.90 8.78 -8.41
CA ALA A 150 -8.75 9.57 -8.84
C ALA A 150 -7.66 8.68 -9.48
N ALA A 151 -7.35 7.52 -8.89
CA ALA A 151 -6.42 6.56 -9.46
C ALA A 151 -6.86 6.10 -10.86
N ARG A 152 -8.14 5.77 -11.04
CA ARG A 152 -8.72 5.35 -12.33
C ARG A 152 -8.59 6.41 -13.42
N ARG A 153 -8.88 7.68 -13.09
CA ARG A 153 -8.69 8.79 -14.04
C ARG A 153 -7.25 8.91 -14.53
N ALA A 154 -6.29 8.60 -13.67
CA ALA A 154 -4.85 8.65 -13.97
C ALA A 154 -4.28 7.33 -14.50
N LYS A 155 -5.11 6.31 -14.70
CA LYS A 155 -4.63 4.95 -15.02
C LYS A 155 -3.54 4.49 -14.04
N ALA A 156 -3.80 4.66 -12.74
CA ALA A 156 -2.95 4.30 -11.62
C ALA A 156 -3.56 3.18 -10.79
N LEU A 157 -2.76 2.51 -9.97
CA LEU A 157 -3.24 1.60 -8.93
C LEU A 157 -3.70 2.39 -7.71
N LEU A 158 -4.64 1.82 -6.97
CA LEU A 158 -4.86 2.12 -5.56
C LEU A 158 -4.30 0.97 -4.73
N VAL A 159 -3.42 1.23 -3.80
CA VAL A 159 -2.94 0.23 -2.82
C VAL A 159 -3.54 0.59 -1.47
N LEU A 160 -4.22 -0.37 -0.84
CA LEU A 160 -4.81 -0.19 0.48
C LEU A 160 -3.83 -0.70 1.53
N ASP A 161 -3.31 0.20 2.35
CA ASP A 161 -2.34 -0.13 3.39
C ASP A 161 -3.04 -0.36 4.72
N ILE A 162 -2.64 -1.42 5.42
CA ILE A 162 -3.16 -1.82 6.72
C ILE A 162 -2.12 -1.58 7.82
N GLN A 163 -2.41 -0.60 8.69
CA GLN A 163 -1.76 -0.41 9.98
C GLN A 163 -2.69 -0.98 11.08
N PRO A 164 -2.57 -2.25 11.47
CA PRO A 164 -3.63 -2.96 12.15
C PRO A 164 -3.80 -2.61 13.65
N GLY A 165 -2.83 -1.94 14.25
CA GLY A 165 -2.82 -1.76 15.71
C GLY A 165 -2.74 -3.11 16.43
N HIS A 166 -3.80 -3.48 17.13
CA HIS A 166 -3.95 -4.79 17.79
C HIS A 166 -4.74 -5.81 16.95
N ALA A 167 -5.30 -5.39 15.80
CA ALA A 167 -6.09 -6.27 14.95
C ALA A 167 -5.24 -7.31 14.21
N ASP A 168 -5.87 -8.38 13.76
CA ASP A 168 -5.26 -9.38 12.90
C ASP A 168 -5.28 -8.91 11.43
N PHE A 169 -4.16 -9.01 10.73
CA PHE A 169 -4.04 -8.59 9.34
C PHE A 169 -5.06 -9.26 8.40
N LEU A 170 -5.36 -10.55 8.58
CA LEU A 170 -6.33 -11.23 7.74
C LEU A 170 -7.75 -10.72 7.99
N ALA A 171 -8.09 -10.40 9.25
CA ALA A 171 -9.38 -9.84 9.58
C ALA A 171 -9.59 -8.46 8.93
N GLU A 172 -8.58 -7.59 8.99
CA GLU A 172 -8.63 -6.28 8.33
C GLU A 172 -8.64 -6.43 6.80
N THR A 173 -7.87 -7.36 6.23
CA THR A 173 -7.88 -7.66 4.80
C THR A 173 -9.28 -8.07 4.32
N ARG A 174 -9.97 -8.97 5.05
CA ARG A 174 -11.33 -9.41 4.70
C ARG A 174 -12.34 -8.26 4.67
N HIS A 175 -12.16 -7.28 5.55
CA HIS A 175 -12.97 -6.07 5.52
C HIS A 175 -12.82 -5.27 4.22
N LEU A 176 -11.68 -5.43 3.54
CA LEU A 176 -11.35 -4.78 2.28
C LEU A 176 -11.69 -5.62 1.03
N ASP A 177 -12.22 -6.85 1.17
CA ASP A 177 -12.46 -7.81 0.08
C ASP A 177 -13.19 -7.21 -1.12
N ARG A 178 -14.21 -6.38 -0.89
CA ARG A 178 -14.97 -5.74 -1.97
C ARG A 178 -14.10 -4.84 -2.86
N TRP A 179 -13.07 -4.21 -2.27
CA TRP A 179 -12.12 -3.38 -2.99
C TRP A 179 -11.04 -4.24 -3.66
N LEU A 180 -10.64 -5.32 -3.01
CA LEU A 180 -9.65 -6.26 -3.55
C LEU A 180 -10.19 -7.06 -4.75
N ARG A 181 -11.51 -7.07 -4.99
CA ARG A 181 -12.09 -7.58 -6.23
C ARG A 181 -11.97 -6.62 -7.41
N GLU A 182 -11.61 -5.38 -7.18
CA GLU A 182 -11.34 -4.42 -8.25
C GLU A 182 -9.96 -4.70 -8.88
N PRO A 183 -9.82 -4.67 -10.22
CA PRO A 183 -8.58 -5.08 -10.89
C PRO A 183 -7.39 -4.14 -10.61
N ASP A 184 -7.67 -2.92 -10.27
CA ASP A 184 -6.72 -1.83 -10.06
C ASP A 184 -6.42 -1.56 -8.58
N VAL A 185 -6.83 -2.48 -7.69
CA VAL A 185 -6.59 -2.35 -6.23
C VAL A 185 -5.61 -3.42 -5.75
N GLY A 186 -4.51 -2.97 -5.14
CA GLY A 186 -3.52 -3.78 -4.42
C GLY A 186 -3.67 -3.69 -2.90
N LEU A 187 -2.78 -4.37 -2.18
CA LEU A 187 -2.76 -4.39 -0.71
C LEU A 187 -1.34 -4.15 -0.20
N ALA A 188 -1.21 -3.41 0.88
CA ALA A 188 0.01 -3.29 1.66
C ALA A 188 -0.24 -3.69 3.12
N LEU A 189 0.77 -4.28 3.74
CA LEU A 189 0.81 -4.60 5.15
C LEU A 189 1.93 -3.79 5.80
N ASP A 190 1.62 -3.06 6.85
CA ASP A 190 2.61 -2.30 7.63
C ASP A 190 2.79 -2.92 9.04
N PRO A 191 3.71 -3.91 9.16
CA PRO A 191 3.94 -4.60 10.43
C PRO A 191 4.51 -3.72 11.53
N GLU A 192 5.08 -2.57 11.20
CA GLU A 192 5.57 -1.60 12.19
C GLU A 192 4.47 -1.23 13.18
N TRP A 193 3.24 -1.18 12.73
CA TRP A 193 2.07 -0.80 13.50
C TRP A 193 1.28 -2.00 14.08
N HIS A 194 1.73 -3.23 13.86
CA HIS A 194 1.17 -4.41 14.51
C HIS A 194 1.81 -4.60 15.90
N THR A 195 1.16 -4.08 16.93
CA THR A 195 1.72 -3.96 18.28
C THR A 195 0.79 -4.57 19.35
N PRO A 196 0.39 -5.85 19.22
CA PRO A 196 -0.47 -6.48 20.20
C PRO A 196 0.17 -6.39 21.61
N GLY A 197 -0.58 -5.86 22.59
CA GLY A 197 -0.11 -5.68 23.97
C GLY A 197 0.68 -4.39 24.23
N ALA A 198 0.88 -3.51 23.22
CA ALA A 198 1.52 -2.21 23.41
C ALA A 198 0.80 -1.12 22.63
N ILE A 199 0.80 0.11 23.13
CA ILE A 199 0.21 1.25 22.42
C ILE A 199 0.97 1.49 21.13
N PRO A 200 0.32 1.56 19.95
CA PRO A 200 0.97 1.85 18.67
C PRO A 200 1.82 3.13 18.75
N GLY A 201 3.00 3.12 18.12
CA GLY A 201 3.95 4.21 18.18
C GLY A 201 4.86 4.24 19.42
N THR A 202 4.61 3.42 20.45
CA THR A 202 5.52 3.30 21.59
C THR A 202 6.59 2.21 21.41
N VAL A 203 6.28 1.23 20.57
CA VAL A 203 7.19 0.14 20.17
C VAL A 203 7.14 -0.05 18.64
N ILE A 204 8.16 -0.70 18.10
CA ILE A 204 8.15 -1.15 16.71
C ILE A 204 7.44 -2.50 16.67
N GLY A 205 6.38 -2.60 15.88
CA GLY A 205 5.63 -3.82 15.70
C GLY A 205 6.35 -4.87 14.85
N SER A 206 5.72 -6.02 14.71
CA SER A 206 6.24 -7.12 13.91
C SER A 206 5.13 -8.09 13.47
N VAL A 207 5.43 -8.94 12.50
CA VAL A 207 4.54 -9.98 12.02
C VAL A 207 5.31 -11.29 11.77
N ARG A 208 4.65 -12.43 11.94
CA ARG A 208 5.21 -13.72 11.51
C ARG A 208 4.90 -13.96 10.03
N ALA A 209 5.84 -14.56 9.29
CA ALA A 209 5.63 -14.97 7.90
C ALA A 209 4.35 -15.80 7.69
N SER A 210 3.99 -16.65 8.66
CA SER A 210 2.74 -17.42 8.61
C SER A 210 1.48 -16.55 8.53
N LYS A 211 1.46 -15.39 9.18
CA LYS A 211 0.35 -14.42 9.13
C LYS A 211 0.33 -13.68 7.79
N VAL A 212 1.49 -13.26 7.29
CA VAL A 212 1.62 -12.69 5.94
C VAL A 212 1.11 -13.70 4.90
N ASN A 213 1.46 -14.98 5.05
CA ASN A 213 1.04 -16.05 4.16
C ASN A 213 -0.48 -16.30 4.17
N GLN A 214 -1.13 -16.14 5.32
CA GLN A 214 -2.60 -16.23 5.40
C GLN A 214 -3.25 -15.14 4.53
N VAL A 215 -2.76 -13.91 4.65
CA VAL A 215 -3.23 -12.77 3.84
C VAL A 215 -2.92 -12.99 2.36
N ALA A 216 -1.68 -13.35 2.02
CA ALA A 216 -1.26 -13.57 0.64
C ALA A 216 -2.11 -14.63 -0.06
N ARG A 217 -2.38 -15.77 0.60
CA ARG A 217 -3.26 -16.81 0.05
C ARG A 217 -4.71 -16.35 -0.12
N HIS A 218 -5.23 -15.56 0.81
CA HIS A 218 -6.58 -15.00 0.71
C HIS A 218 -6.70 -14.05 -0.49
N VAL A 219 -5.76 -13.13 -0.65
CA VAL A 219 -5.76 -12.19 -1.80
C VAL A 219 -5.54 -12.92 -3.13
N ALA A 220 -4.65 -13.93 -3.17
CA ALA A 220 -4.44 -14.75 -4.36
C ALA A 220 -5.70 -15.57 -4.74
N ALA A 221 -6.48 -16.00 -3.76
CA ALA A 221 -7.78 -16.63 -4.02
C ALA A 221 -8.75 -15.65 -4.68
N ILE A 222 -8.85 -14.40 -4.21
CA ILE A 222 -9.66 -13.36 -4.84
C ILE A 222 -9.22 -13.14 -6.30
N VAL A 223 -7.91 -13.05 -6.57
CA VAL A 223 -7.38 -12.89 -7.93
C VAL A 223 -7.83 -14.02 -8.84
N ARG A 224 -7.63 -15.25 -8.40
CA ARG A 224 -7.97 -16.46 -9.16
C ARG A 224 -9.47 -16.58 -9.41
N GLU A 225 -10.30 -16.36 -8.40
CA GLU A 225 -11.76 -16.53 -8.45
C GLU A 225 -12.46 -15.49 -9.33
N ASN A 226 -11.84 -14.32 -9.51
CA ASN A 226 -12.40 -13.22 -10.30
C ASN A 226 -11.61 -12.96 -11.60
N ASP A 227 -10.72 -13.86 -12.00
CA ASP A 227 -9.83 -13.70 -13.17
C ASP A 227 -9.18 -12.31 -13.26
N LEU A 228 -8.62 -11.83 -12.16
CA LEU A 228 -8.04 -10.50 -12.08
C LEU A 228 -6.59 -10.50 -12.61
N PRO A 229 -6.08 -9.34 -13.06
CA PRO A 229 -4.65 -9.17 -13.30
C PRO A 229 -3.87 -9.27 -11.98
N GLU A 230 -2.55 -9.39 -12.09
CA GLU A 230 -1.64 -9.44 -10.96
C GLU A 230 -1.87 -8.24 -10.02
N LYS A 231 -1.90 -8.51 -8.71
CA LYS A 231 -2.05 -7.47 -7.68
C LYS A 231 -0.71 -7.15 -7.02
N LEU A 232 -0.45 -5.87 -6.84
CA LEU A 232 0.64 -5.43 -5.98
C LEU A 232 0.33 -5.81 -4.54
N PHE A 233 1.19 -6.63 -3.95
CA PHE A 233 1.12 -7.06 -2.56
C PHE A 233 2.40 -6.63 -1.84
N VAL A 234 2.32 -5.60 -1.03
CA VAL A 234 3.46 -4.96 -0.36
C VAL A 234 3.53 -5.42 1.09
N VAL A 235 4.73 -5.67 1.58
CA VAL A 235 5.00 -5.83 3.02
C VAL A 235 6.12 -4.86 3.38
N HIS A 236 5.84 -3.91 4.26
CA HIS A 236 6.83 -2.96 4.75
C HIS A 236 7.81 -3.64 5.70
N GLN A 237 9.08 -3.30 5.58
CA GLN A 237 10.13 -3.78 6.45
C GLN A 237 11.05 -2.64 6.91
N PHE A 238 11.00 -2.34 8.20
CA PHE A 238 11.79 -1.27 8.82
C PHE A 238 12.97 -1.80 9.63
N THR A 239 12.82 -2.97 10.27
CA THR A 239 13.89 -3.62 11.05
C THR A 239 14.10 -5.07 10.58
N PRO A 240 15.30 -5.68 10.85
CA PRO A 240 15.56 -7.08 10.47
C PRO A 240 14.54 -8.07 11.02
N ASN A 241 14.05 -7.84 12.23
CA ASN A 241 13.15 -8.78 12.95
C ASN A 241 11.66 -8.52 12.67
N MET A 242 11.32 -7.50 11.88
CA MET A 242 9.92 -7.08 11.68
C MET A 242 9.08 -8.19 11.04
N ILE A 243 9.69 -9.01 10.17
CA ILE A 243 9.01 -10.16 9.55
C ILE A 243 9.71 -11.43 10.04
N ALA A 244 9.21 -12.00 11.13
CA ALA A 244 9.79 -13.22 11.71
C ALA A 244 9.62 -14.41 10.74
N GLY A 245 10.72 -15.02 10.33
CA GLY A 245 10.76 -16.10 9.35
C GLY A 245 10.53 -15.62 7.92
N LYS A 246 10.99 -14.43 7.55
CA LYS A 246 10.82 -13.79 6.23
C LYS A 246 11.04 -14.72 5.04
N ALA A 247 12.08 -15.58 5.09
CA ALA A 247 12.37 -16.55 4.04
C ALA A 247 11.21 -17.54 3.75
N GLY A 248 10.30 -17.73 4.72
CA GLY A 248 9.12 -18.58 4.60
C GLY A 248 7.88 -17.85 4.07
N VAL A 249 7.97 -16.57 3.67
CA VAL A 249 6.87 -15.86 3.01
C VAL A 249 6.65 -16.44 1.62
N VAL A 250 5.40 -16.81 1.32
CA VAL A 250 5.03 -17.39 0.02
C VAL A 250 4.78 -16.32 -1.03
N GLN A 251 4.96 -16.70 -2.30
CA GLN A 251 4.68 -15.87 -3.46
C GLN A 251 3.65 -16.58 -4.34
N PRO A 252 2.37 -16.54 -3.97
CA PRO A 252 1.35 -17.23 -4.73
C PRO A 252 1.14 -16.57 -6.09
N PRO A 253 0.78 -17.36 -7.14
CA PRO A 253 0.44 -16.80 -8.46
C PRO A 253 -0.63 -15.72 -8.37
N GLY A 254 -0.48 -14.68 -9.19
CA GLY A 254 -1.38 -13.53 -9.21
C GLY A 254 -1.05 -12.41 -8.24
N LEU A 255 0.05 -12.56 -7.46
CA LEU A 255 0.55 -11.49 -6.58
C LEU A 255 1.99 -11.09 -6.91
N ALA A 256 2.22 -9.82 -7.11
CA ALA A 256 3.55 -9.19 -7.12
C ALA A 256 4.00 -8.93 -5.68
N VAL A 257 4.49 -9.97 -4.99
CA VAL A 257 4.92 -9.87 -3.59
C VAL A 257 6.19 -9.03 -3.51
N THR A 258 6.08 -7.90 -2.82
CA THR A 258 7.11 -6.86 -2.76
C THR A 258 7.48 -6.55 -1.32
N MET A 259 8.76 -6.70 -0.98
CA MET A 259 9.29 -6.22 0.32
C MET A 259 9.71 -4.76 0.16
N ASN A 260 9.00 -3.87 0.84
CA ASN A 260 9.29 -2.44 0.80
C ASN A 260 10.24 -2.05 1.92
N VAL A 261 11.47 -1.70 1.56
CA VAL A 261 12.47 -1.22 2.52
C VAL A 261 12.09 0.15 3.01
N ASP A 262 11.63 0.20 4.24
CA ASP A 262 11.09 1.38 4.92
C ASP A 262 12.12 2.01 5.88
N GLY A 263 11.76 3.19 6.41
CA GLY A 263 12.54 3.95 7.36
C GLY A 263 13.33 5.10 6.73
N PHE A 264 13.24 6.23 7.41
CA PHE A 264 13.89 7.48 7.03
C PHE A 264 15.34 7.56 7.53
N GLY A 265 16.09 8.54 7.06
CA GLY A 265 17.45 8.84 7.51
C GLY A 265 18.33 9.43 6.43
N ASP A 266 19.63 9.43 6.69
CA ASP A 266 20.61 9.84 5.70
C ASP A 266 20.84 8.76 4.63
N ARG A 267 21.39 9.18 3.50
CA ARG A 267 21.60 8.31 2.35
C ARG A 267 22.48 7.08 2.65
N PRO A 268 23.64 7.19 3.36
CA PRO A 268 24.45 6.01 3.67
C PRO A 268 23.68 4.93 4.45
N ASN A 269 22.96 5.32 5.50
CA ASN A 269 22.18 4.40 6.32
C ASN A 269 21.02 3.76 5.52
N LYS A 270 20.31 4.55 4.71
CA LYS A 270 19.24 4.04 3.84
C LYS A 270 19.76 3.05 2.79
N VAL A 271 20.90 3.33 2.16
CA VAL A 271 21.52 2.42 1.20
C VAL A 271 22.02 1.14 1.89
N ALA A 272 22.60 1.24 3.08
CA ALA A 272 23.02 0.07 3.87
C ALA A 272 21.81 -0.82 4.21
N LYS A 273 20.71 -0.24 4.70
CA LYS A 273 19.47 -0.94 5.01
C LYS A 273 18.87 -1.60 3.75
N TYR A 274 18.86 -0.89 2.62
CA TYR A 274 18.39 -1.46 1.36
C TYR A 274 19.19 -2.70 0.97
N ARG A 275 20.52 -2.64 1.04
CA ARG A 275 21.38 -3.79 0.77
C ARG A 275 21.10 -4.94 1.73
N GLU A 276 21.04 -4.68 3.02
CA GLU A 276 20.74 -5.68 4.05
C GLU A 276 19.46 -6.46 3.72
N PHE A 277 18.36 -5.74 3.41
CA PHE A 277 17.04 -6.37 3.22
C PHE A 277 16.79 -6.93 1.82
N THR A 278 17.62 -6.59 0.83
CA THR A 278 17.48 -7.08 -0.55
C THR A 278 18.52 -8.12 -0.95
N HIS A 279 19.57 -8.31 -0.14
CA HIS A 279 20.61 -9.34 -0.35
C HIS A 279 20.49 -10.48 0.68
N ASP A 280 19.35 -10.67 1.27
CA ASP A 280 19.07 -11.70 2.28
C ASP A 280 18.73 -13.07 1.69
N GLY A 281 18.97 -13.28 0.39
CA GLY A 281 18.68 -14.52 -0.34
C GLY A 281 17.22 -14.72 -0.71
N THR A 282 16.33 -13.77 -0.38
CA THR A 282 14.92 -13.84 -0.77
C THR A 282 14.72 -13.38 -2.22
N ARG A 283 13.63 -13.87 -2.85
CA ARG A 283 13.32 -13.61 -4.28
C ARG A 283 12.15 -12.63 -4.47
N PHE A 284 11.83 -11.83 -3.48
CA PHE A 284 10.74 -10.86 -3.57
C PHE A 284 11.08 -9.72 -4.53
N HIS A 285 10.05 -9.10 -5.09
CA HIS A 285 10.20 -7.78 -5.70
C HIS A 285 10.62 -6.78 -4.62
N ARG A 286 11.34 -5.73 -5.01
CA ARG A 286 12.01 -4.82 -4.08
C ARG A 286 11.37 -3.46 -4.12
N GLY A 287 10.91 -3.02 -2.96
CA GLY A 287 10.44 -1.66 -2.74
C GLY A 287 11.47 -0.81 -2.00
N TYR A 288 11.42 0.49 -2.21
CA TYR A 288 12.23 1.47 -1.51
C TYR A 288 11.42 2.71 -1.19
N LYS A 289 11.32 3.05 0.10
CA LYS A 289 10.53 4.18 0.58
C LYS A 289 11.42 5.40 0.82
N LEU A 290 10.96 6.55 0.42
CA LEU A 290 11.61 7.86 0.52
C LEU A 290 10.69 8.82 1.26
N PHE A 291 11.25 9.63 2.13
CA PHE A 291 10.51 10.54 2.99
C PHE A 291 10.90 11.98 2.66
N TYR A 292 9.94 12.80 2.22
CA TYR A 292 10.19 14.18 1.81
C TYR A 292 10.73 15.06 2.93
N GLU A 293 10.21 14.87 4.13
CA GLU A 293 10.55 15.70 5.27
C GLU A 293 11.64 15.08 6.16
N GLU A 294 11.72 13.73 6.22
CA GLU A 294 12.54 13.00 7.17
C GLU A 294 13.88 12.51 6.61
N ASP A 295 14.00 12.35 5.31
CA ASP A 295 15.26 11.95 4.71
C ASP A 295 16.22 13.12 4.66
N THR A 296 17.35 12.99 5.32
CA THR A 296 18.45 13.96 5.21
C THR A 296 19.09 13.83 3.84
N GLY A 297 18.79 14.78 2.95
CA GLY A 297 19.25 14.74 1.57
C GLY A 297 18.52 13.68 0.74
N LEU A 298 17.24 13.91 0.51
CA LEU A 298 16.36 13.06 -0.30
C LEU A 298 17.05 12.57 -1.58
N MET A 299 17.10 11.27 -1.80
CA MET A 299 17.76 10.68 -2.97
C MET A 299 17.02 11.03 -4.27
N ARG A 300 17.77 11.55 -5.23
CA ARG A 300 17.24 11.83 -6.58
C ARG A 300 16.92 10.52 -7.32
N PRO A 301 15.94 10.51 -8.25
CA PRO A 301 15.55 9.31 -9.00
C PRO A 301 16.72 8.55 -9.62
N ARG A 302 17.71 9.25 -10.20
CA ARG A 302 18.92 8.64 -10.74
C ARG A 302 19.70 7.84 -9.70
N SER A 303 19.80 8.35 -8.47
CA SER A 303 20.51 7.65 -7.38
C SER A 303 19.72 6.44 -6.86
N VAL A 304 18.37 6.53 -6.85
CA VAL A 304 17.51 5.39 -6.49
C VAL A 304 17.62 4.28 -7.54
N LEU A 305 17.63 4.64 -8.84
CA LEU A 305 17.80 3.68 -9.93
C LEU A 305 19.19 3.03 -9.99
N ALA A 306 20.20 3.66 -9.37
CA ALA A 306 21.55 3.12 -9.26
C ALA A 306 21.74 2.12 -8.10
N LEU A 307 20.73 1.95 -7.24
CA LEU A 307 20.75 0.90 -6.22
C LEU A 307 20.86 -0.48 -6.87
N GLN A 308 21.56 -1.41 -6.20
CA GLN A 308 21.75 -2.77 -6.72
C GLN A 308 21.14 -3.78 -5.73
N PRO A 309 20.19 -4.58 -6.22
CA PRO A 309 19.45 -4.44 -7.48
C PRO A 309 18.56 -3.20 -7.47
N PRO A 310 18.20 -2.62 -8.64
CA PRO A 310 17.32 -1.45 -8.66
C PRO A 310 15.92 -1.80 -8.16
N PRO A 311 15.24 -0.92 -7.40
CA PRO A 311 13.91 -1.19 -6.88
C PRO A 311 12.87 -1.29 -8.01
N ASP A 312 11.89 -2.18 -7.79
CA ASP A 312 10.72 -2.38 -8.64
C ASP A 312 9.60 -1.40 -8.25
N LEU A 313 9.47 -1.14 -6.94
CA LEU A 313 8.54 -0.20 -6.33
C LEU A 313 9.33 0.95 -5.67
N ILE A 314 8.91 2.18 -5.87
CA ILE A 314 9.41 3.37 -5.17
C ILE A 314 8.22 4.06 -4.52
N VAL A 315 8.28 4.25 -3.20
CA VAL A 315 7.22 4.91 -2.42
C VAL A 315 7.75 6.24 -1.90
N TYR A 316 6.95 7.28 -2.01
CA TYR A 316 7.21 8.61 -1.43
C TYR A 316 6.16 8.93 -0.37
N GLU A 317 6.64 9.23 0.83
CA GLU A 317 5.85 9.70 1.96
C GLU A 317 6.09 11.19 2.24
#